data_bf313843286cb8f9a178684e89919fab
#
_entry.id   bf313843286cb8f9a178684e89919fab
#
_cell.length_a   1.000
_cell.length_b   1.000
_cell.length_c   1.000
_cell.angle_alpha   90.00
_cell.angle_beta   90.00
_cell.angle_gamma   90.00
#
_symmetry.space_group_name_H-M   'P 1'
#
loop_
_entity.id
_entity.type
_entity.pdbx_description
1 polymer ?
#
loop_
_entity_poly.entity_id
_entity_poly.type
_entity_poly.pdbx_seq_one_letter_code
_entity_poly.pdbx_strand_id
1 'polypeptide(L)'
;PRVSRSSALASKATGFPIAKVAALLAVGYTLDELKNDITDGKTPASFEPTIDYVVTKIPRFNFEKFPETDSRLTTQMKSVGEVMAIGRNFQESFQKAIRSMENGLNGLSSILKKNEGNGALKLELSTPGEKRLWFIADAFRKGWTMEEVFVSCKVDYWFLHQIKDIVDDEKIIQNSKLEQIDANTLKSYKKKGFSDARIADLLEVDEQSVREHRYKLNVHPVFKRVDSCAAEFDSTTNYLYSTYEEFNESEVSNNKKIVVLGSGPNRIGQGIEFDYCCVQAALAFREENIETIMINSNPETVSTDFDVSDKLYFEPIVAEDVFEIIRHENPYGVVLQFGGQTPLKLTEEFEKNDIKILGTPPSSIDTAENREKFKTFLSEFNFQQPENRIAQSVEDAKKAVEELSYPVIVRPSYVLGGRAMELIYTDSDLNNYLTNVANISAENPLLIEKFLDDAVELDIDVICDGEKTLIGGVLQHIEEAGIHSGDSSCSFPPYSVGDTQLHALKKEIKAVAKKLNVIGLMNAQVAIKDDKFYMIEVNPRASRTIPFLSKCIGNSLAKIASKVITGKSLKDLGLEAEIMPTNYAVKAPVFPFNKFRKVDPILGPEMKSTGEVMGCLLYTSPSPRDAES
;
A
#
# COMPACT_ATOMS: atom_id res chain seq x y z
N PRO A 1 15.05 26.84 -10.82
CA PRO A 1 14.92 26.72 -9.36
C PRO A 1 13.48 26.29 -9.02
N ARG A 2 13.34 25.14 -8.38
CA ARG A 2 12.06 24.57 -7.95
C ARG A 2 12.28 23.58 -6.80
N VAL A 3 11.24 23.31 -6.04
CA VAL A 3 11.23 22.17 -5.11
C VAL A 3 11.21 20.87 -5.93
N SER A 4 12.08 19.93 -5.60
CA SER A 4 12.19 18.62 -6.27
C SER A 4 11.52 17.53 -5.44
N ARG A 5 11.28 16.36 -6.04
CA ARG A 5 10.82 15.18 -5.30
C ARG A 5 11.79 14.82 -4.15
N SER A 6 13.08 14.96 -4.39
CA SER A 6 14.09 14.75 -3.34
C SER A 6 14.00 15.74 -2.17
N SER A 7 13.37 16.90 -2.34
CA SER A 7 13.15 17.83 -1.23
C SER A 7 12.16 17.29 -0.19
N ALA A 8 11.12 16.57 -0.62
CA ALA A 8 10.18 15.91 0.30
C ALA A 8 10.90 14.82 1.10
N LEU A 9 11.69 13.97 0.43
CA LEU A 9 12.50 12.97 1.11
C LEU A 9 13.51 13.60 2.08
N ALA A 10 14.24 14.62 1.64
CA ALA A 10 15.23 15.30 2.49
C ALA A 10 14.59 15.94 3.71
N SER A 11 13.41 16.55 3.57
CA SER A 11 12.65 17.08 4.71
C SER A 11 12.37 16.02 5.77
N LYS A 12 11.94 14.83 5.35
CA LYS A 12 11.61 13.74 6.26
C LYS A 12 12.83 13.01 6.79
N ALA A 13 13.89 12.94 5.98
CA ALA A 13 15.18 12.37 6.37
C ALA A 13 15.92 13.20 7.42
N THR A 14 15.65 14.50 7.50
CA THR A 14 16.31 15.42 8.42
C THR A 14 15.38 16.01 9.48
N GLY A 15 14.07 15.85 9.33
CA GLY A 15 13.06 16.55 10.14
C GLY A 15 12.91 18.03 9.78
N PHE A 16 13.69 18.57 8.82
CA PHE A 16 13.71 19.97 8.46
C PHE A 16 12.65 20.30 7.39
N PRO A 17 11.69 21.23 7.64
CA PRO A 17 10.56 21.48 6.76
C PRO A 17 10.95 22.35 5.56
N ILE A 18 11.66 21.78 4.59
CA ILE A 18 12.24 22.49 3.44
C ILE A 18 11.20 23.31 2.68
N ALA A 19 10.00 22.77 2.44
CA ALA A 19 8.96 23.49 1.68
C ALA A 19 8.42 24.71 2.43
N LYS A 20 8.22 24.60 3.77
CA LYS A 20 7.81 25.70 4.64
C LYS A 20 8.86 26.81 4.62
N VAL A 21 10.11 26.45 4.82
CA VAL A 21 11.24 27.41 4.81
C VAL A 21 11.36 28.07 3.43
N ALA A 22 11.30 27.29 2.35
CA ALA A 22 11.35 27.83 0.98
C ALA A 22 10.21 28.82 0.69
N ALA A 23 9.01 28.59 1.19
CA ALA A 23 7.87 29.51 1.04
C ALA A 23 8.13 30.84 1.80
N LEU A 24 8.69 30.78 3.01
CA LEU A 24 9.03 31.97 3.78
C LEU A 24 10.16 32.77 3.11
N LEU A 25 11.19 32.12 2.59
CA LEU A 25 12.24 32.78 1.80
C LEU A 25 11.68 33.47 0.55
N ALA A 26 10.68 32.87 -0.10
CA ALA A 26 10.05 33.43 -1.29
C ALA A 26 9.28 34.74 -1.02
N VAL A 27 8.85 34.98 0.22
CA VAL A 27 8.18 36.23 0.65
C VAL A 27 9.12 37.20 1.37
N GLY A 28 10.45 36.94 1.36
CA GLY A 28 11.47 37.90 1.75
C GLY A 28 12.20 37.65 3.07
N TYR A 29 11.89 36.57 3.81
CA TYR A 29 12.69 36.18 4.97
C TYR A 29 14.06 35.65 4.54
N THR A 30 15.03 35.72 5.46
CA THR A 30 16.34 35.09 5.31
C THR A 30 16.46 33.86 6.22
N LEU A 31 17.41 32.95 5.94
CA LEU A 31 17.63 31.77 6.77
C LEU A 31 18.01 32.09 8.20
N ASP A 32 18.71 33.22 8.42
CA ASP A 32 19.14 33.67 9.76
C ASP A 32 18.00 34.25 10.59
N GLU A 33 16.96 34.77 9.93
CA GLU A 33 15.74 35.28 10.58
C GLU A 33 14.76 34.14 10.96
N LEU A 34 14.83 33.02 10.25
CA LEU A 34 13.95 31.88 10.50
C LEU A 34 14.53 30.99 11.59
N LYS A 35 13.65 30.54 12.48
CA LYS A 35 13.98 29.57 13.51
C LYS A 35 13.98 28.15 12.97
N ASN A 36 14.85 27.30 13.48
CA ASN A 36 14.88 25.89 13.18
C ASN A 36 13.86 25.15 14.04
N ASP A 37 12.83 24.59 13.40
CA ASP A 37 11.76 23.84 14.09
C ASP A 37 12.29 22.58 14.80
N ILE A 38 13.38 21.96 14.31
CA ILE A 38 13.97 20.76 14.91
C ILE A 38 14.46 21.01 16.34
N THR A 39 15.06 22.17 16.57
CA THR A 39 15.66 22.55 17.85
C THR A 39 14.76 23.46 18.70
N ASP A 40 13.47 23.50 18.42
CA ASP A 40 12.51 24.43 19.04
C ASP A 40 12.99 25.89 19.01
N GLY A 41 13.59 26.28 17.87
CA GLY A 41 14.08 27.62 17.64
C GLY A 41 15.36 28.01 18.37
N LYS A 42 16.08 27.06 19.00
CA LYS A 42 17.39 27.29 19.66
C LYS A 42 18.49 27.63 18.64
N THR A 43 18.35 27.17 17.41
CA THR A 43 19.23 27.49 16.29
C THR A 43 18.46 28.17 15.15
N PRO A 44 19.12 28.95 14.27
CA PRO A 44 18.50 29.49 13.07
C PRO A 44 18.33 28.40 12.01
N ALA A 45 17.50 28.65 11.00
CA ALA A 45 17.31 27.75 9.87
C ALA A 45 18.56 27.60 8.97
N SER A 46 19.55 28.49 9.15
CA SER A 46 20.88 28.40 8.51
C SER A 46 21.80 27.36 9.14
N PHE A 47 21.41 26.75 10.27
CA PHE A 47 22.21 25.71 10.93
C PHE A 47 22.34 24.49 10.00
N GLU A 48 23.58 24.07 9.70
CA GLU A 48 23.83 22.91 8.86
C GLU A 48 23.53 21.60 9.60
N PRO A 49 22.78 20.68 8.98
CA PRO A 49 22.43 19.43 9.62
C PRO A 49 23.67 18.54 9.82
N THR A 50 23.75 17.95 11.01
CA THR A 50 24.72 16.89 11.36
C THR A 50 23.94 15.64 11.70
N ILE A 51 24.07 14.59 10.90
CA ILE A 51 23.33 13.34 11.07
C ILE A 51 24.25 12.19 11.47
N ASP A 52 23.79 11.34 12.37
CA ASP A 52 24.49 10.16 12.87
C ASP A 52 23.77 8.84 12.51
N TYR A 53 22.85 8.89 11.53
CA TYR A 53 22.10 7.77 10.96
C TYR A 53 22.24 7.76 9.42
N VAL A 54 21.81 6.68 8.81
CA VAL A 54 21.83 6.50 7.35
C VAL A 54 20.41 6.37 6.83
N VAL A 55 20.11 7.13 5.78
CA VAL A 55 18.83 7.06 5.08
C VAL A 55 19.02 6.42 3.72
N THR A 56 18.31 5.34 3.46
CA THR A 56 18.29 4.66 2.17
C THR A 56 16.95 4.85 1.49
N LYS A 57 17.00 5.24 0.22
CA LYS A 57 15.84 5.34 -0.65
C LYS A 57 15.92 4.31 -1.76
N ILE A 58 14.82 3.59 -2.02
CA ILE A 58 14.69 2.69 -3.17
C ILE A 58 13.45 3.06 -3.98
N PRO A 59 13.57 3.28 -5.31
CA PRO A 59 12.42 3.56 -6.15
C PRO A 59 11.57 2.30 -6.37
N ARG A 60 10.25 2.46 -6.40
CA ARG A 60 9.28 1.39 -6.71
C ARG A 60 8.87 1.47 -8.17
N PHE A 61 8.94 0.34 -8.86
CA PHE A 61 8.51 0.18 -10.24
C PHE A 61 7.28 -0.74 -10.31
N ASN A 62 6.56 -0.71 -11.42
CA ASN A 62 5.43 -1.60 -11.71
C ASN A 62 5.55 -2.22 -13.11
N PHE A 63 6.74 -2.68 -13.46
CA PHE A 63 6.92 -3.39 -14.74
C PHE A 63 6.11 -4.67 -14.83
N GLU A 64 5.75 -5.26 -13.70
CA GLU A 64 4.83 -6.40 -13.62
C GLU A 64 3.44 -6.11 -14.19
N LYS A 65 3.04 -4.83 -14.24
CA LYS A 65 1.77 -4.38 -14.85
C LYS A 65 1.88 -4.13 -16.36
N PHE A 66 3.11 -4.07 -16.87
CA PHE A 66 3.44 -3.73 -18.25
C PHE A 66 4.52 -4.68 -18.78
N PRO A 67 4.22 -5.98 -18.94
CA PRO A 67 5.22 -7.01 -19.26
C PRO A 67 5.90 -6.81 -20.63
N GLU A 68 5.23 -6.14 -21.56
CA GLU A 68 5.78 -5.86 -22.90
C GLU A 68 6.75 -4.66 -22.93
N THR A 69 6.84 -3.93 -21.83
CA THR A 69 7.68 -2.74 -21.73
C THR A 69 9.14 -3.11 -21.50
N ASP A 70 10.05 -2.39 -22.18
CA ASP A 70 11.48 -2.43 -21.87
C ASP A 70 11.71 -1.97 -20.41
N SER A 71 12.05 -2.92 -19.53
CA SER A 71 12.33 -2.68 -18.11
C SER A 71 13.68 -2.02 -17.85
N ARG A 72 14.50 -1.79 -18.88
CA ARG A 72 15.79 -1.12 -18.74
C ARG A 72 15.60 0.32 -18.28
N LEU A 73 16.32 0.70 -17.23
CA LEU A 73 16.32 2.05 -16.69
C LEU A 73 17.18 2.97 -17.59
N THR A 74 16.68 4.18 -17.82
CA THR A 74 17.29 5.19 -18.67
C THR A 74 17.18 6.57 -18.02
N THR A 75 17.42 7.64 -18.76
CA THR A 75 17.19 9.03 -18.29
C THR A 75 15.71 9.38 -18.12
N GLN A 76 14.80 8.61 -18.72
CA GLN A 76 13.37 8.75 -18.50
C GLN A 76 12.97 8.10 -17.18
N MET A 77 12.22 8.82 -16.33
CA MET A 77 11.69 8.28 -15.08
C MET A 77 10.61 7.23 -15.34
N LYS A 78 10.83 6.00 -14.84
CA LYS A 78 9.88 4.89 -14.95
C LYS A 78 9.29 4.47 -13.60
N SER A 79 9.85 4.95 -12.47
CA SER A 79 9.33 4.66 -11.14
C SER A 79 7.95 5.29 -10.93
N VAL A 80 7.14 4.64 -10.11
CA VAL A 80 5.78 5.07 -9.74
C VAL A 80 5.69 5.53 -8.29
N GLY A 81 6.64 5.14 -7.46
CA GLY A 81 6.76 5.50 -6.06
C GLY A 81 8.17 5.27 -5.54
N GLU A 82 8.36 5.46 -4.26
CA GLU A 82 9.62 5.18 -3.57
C GLU A 82 9.38 4.85 -2.09
N VAL A 83 10.34 4.18 -1.50
CA VAL A 83 10.41 3.93 -0.05
C VAL A 83 11.63 4.64 0.53
N MET A 84 11.52 4.99 1.80
CA MET A 84 12.62 5.48 2.61
C MET A 84 12.73 4.62 3.87
N ALA A 85 13.94 4.29 4.25
CA ALA A 85 14.22 3.63 5.52
C ALA A 85 15.43 4.24 6.21
N ILE A 86 15.42 4.22 7.52
CA ILE A 86 16.43 4.82 8.37
C ILE A 86 17.06 3.74 9.25
N GLY A 87 18.38 3.79 9.43
CA GLY A 87 19.13 2.90 10.28
C GLY A 87 20.43 3.55 10.77
N ARG A 88 21.14 2.90 11.68
CA ARG A 88 22.44 3.40 12.19
C ARG A 88 23.61 3.14 11.23
N ASN A 89 23.39 2.24 10.27
CA ASN A 89 24.35 1.94 9.22
C ASN A 89 23.62 1.66 7.90
N PHE A 90 24.40 1.58 6.81
CA PHE A 90 23.83 1.38 5.48
C PHE A 90 23.12 0.03 5.34
N GLN A 91 23.67 -1.05 5.88
CA GLN A 91 23.09 -2.39 5.74
C GLN A 91 21.72 -2.46 6.42
N GLU A 92 21.57 -1.88 7.61
CA GLU A 92 20.29 -1.79 8.32
C GLU A 92 19.26 -1.02 7.51
N SER A 93 19.58 0.21 7.11
CA SER A 93 18.65 1.05 6.34
C SER A 93 18.31 0.44 4.98
N PHE A 94 19.27 -0.19 4.32
CA PHE A 94 19.11 -0.84 3.02
C PHE A 94 18.17 -2.05 3.09
N GLN A 95 18.37 -2.95 4.05
CA GLN A 95 17.52 -4.12 4.22
C GLN A 95 16.09 -3.74 4.66
N LYS A 96 15.94 -2.72 5.51
CA LYS A 96 14.63 -2.14 5.83
C LYS A 96 13.95 -1.57 4.58
N ALA A 97 14.67 -0.83 3.74
CA ALA A 97 14.13 -0.29 2.49
C ALA A 97 13.67 -1.41 1.54
N ILE A 98 14.43 -2.50 1.43
CA ILE A 98 14.04 -3.65 0.61
C ILE A 98 12.71 -4.24 1.08
N ARG A 99 12.53 -4.52 2.37
CA ARG A 99 11.28 -5.11 2.86
C ARG A 99 10.10 -4.12 2.87
N SER A 100 10.38 -2.81 2.79
CA SER A 100 9.35 -1.78 2.57
C SER A 100 8.80 -1.73 1.15
N MET A 101 9.49 -2.36 0.17
CA MET A 101 9.11 -2.31 -1.25
C MET A 101 7.81 -3.05 -1.57
N GLU A 102 7.37 -3.93 -0.70
CA GLU A 102 6.17 -4.77 -0.91
C GLU A 102 6.15 -5.55 -2.23
N ASN A 103 7.30 -6.12 -2.57
CA ASN A 103 7.50 -6.96 -3.75
C ASN A 103 7.55 -8.46 -3.42
N GLY A 104 7.23 -8.84 -2.17
CA GLY A 104 7.25 -10.22 -1.70
C GLY A 104 8.64 -10.75 -1.33
N LEU A 105 9.66 -9.89 -1.25
CA LEU A 105 11.03 -10.29 -0.90
C LEU A 105 11.39 -9.76 0.49
N ASN A 106 11.85 -10.66 1.37
CA ASN A 106 12.21 -10.35 2.76
C ASN A 106 13.63 -9.77 2.93
N GLY A 107 14.35 -9.56 1.84
CA GLY A 107 15.74 -9.09 1.82
C GLY A 107 16.36 -9.31 0.44
N LEU A 108 17.65 -9.54 0.40
CA LEU A 108 18.38 -9.87 -0.82
C LEU A 108 18.18 -11.36 -1.24
N SER A 109 16.94 -11.86 -1.23
CA SER A 109 16.62 -13.22 -1.64
C SER A 109 17.09 -13.49 -3.07
N SER A 110 17.53 -14.73 -3.35
CA SER A 110 17.94 -15.10 -4.71
C SER A 110 16.74 -15.04 -5.67
N ILE A 111 16.92 -14.36 -6.78
CA ILE A 111 15.92 -14.23 -7.85
C ILE A 111 16.36 -14.91 -9.14
N LEU A 112 17.59 -15.40 -9.19
CA LEU A 112 18.14 -16.11 -10.33
C LEU A 112 17.48 -17.49 -10.45
N LYS A 113 16.98 -17.84 -11.62
CA LYS A 113 16.39 -19.17 -11.85
C LYS A 113 17.46 -20.24 -11.83
N LYS A 114 17.14 -21.42 -11.31
CA LYS A 114 18.08 -22.55 -11.15
C LYS A 114 18.84 -22.92 -12.44
N ASN A 115 18.24 -22.69 -13.61
CA ASN A 115 18.80 -23.04 -14.91
C ASN A 115 19.54 -21.88 -15.60
N GLU A 116 19.61 -20.69 -14.97
CA GLU A 116 20.26 -19.52 -15.54
C GLU A 116 21.77 -19.54 -15.24
N GLY A 117 22.56 -19.51 -16.33
CA GLY A 117 24.02 -19.54 -16.25
C GLY A 117 24.65 -18.16 -16.05
N ASN A 118 25.99 -18.14 -15.93
CA ASN A 118 26.77 -16.91 -15.73
C ASN A 118 26.56 -15.85 -16.86
N GLY A 119 26.21 -16.28 -18.07
CA GLY A 119 25.94 -15.35 -19.17
C GLY A 119 24.68 -14.50 -18.94
N ALA A 120 23.60 -15.12 -18.48
CA ALA A 120 22.38 -14.41 -18.11
C ALA A 120 22.64 -13.43 -16.95
N LEU A 121 23.32 -13.88 -15.91
CA LEU A 121 23.68 -13.05 -14.77
C LEU A 121 24.53 -11.84 -15.17
N LYS A 122 25.50 -12.03 -16.08
CA LYS A 122 26.33 -10.93 -16.59
C LYS A 122 25.49 -9.89 -17.36
N LEU A 123 24.51 -10.35 -18.12
CA LEU A 123 23.58 -9.46 -18.84
C LEU A 123 22.76 -8.62 -17.86
N GLU A 124 22.18 -9.24 -16.85
CA GLU A 124 21.39 -8.56 -15.82
C GLU A 124 22.21 -7.54 -15.01
N LEU A 125 23.47 -7.87 -14.69
CA LEU A 125 24.38 -6.94 -14.02
C LEU A 125 24.74 -5.74 -14.90
N SER A 126 24.96 -5.95 -16.18
CA SER A 126 25.35 -4.90 -17.12
C SER A 126 24.18 -4.03 -17.59
N THR A 127 22.96 -4.51 -17.42
CA THR A 127 21.74 -3.79 -17.81
C THR A 127 21.15 -3.08 -16.59
N PRO A 128 21.00 -1.74 -16.60
CA PRO A 128 20.32 -1.04 -15.50
C PRO A 128 18.86 -1.49 -15.43
N GLY A 129 18.51 -2.25 -14.40
CA GLY A 129 17.18 -2.79 -14.17
C GLY A 129 16.73 -2.65 -12.72
N GLU A 130 15.43 -2.78 -12.48
CA GLU A 130 14.85 -2.68 -11.14
C GLU A 130 15.39 -3.75 -10.17
N LYS A 131 15.76 -4.93 -10.69
CA LYS A 131 16.20 -6.10 -9.92
C LYS A 131 17.73 -6.21 -9.81
N ARG A 132 18.48 -5.23 -10.32
CA ARG A 132 19.96 -5.33 -10.37
C ARG A 132 20.60 -5.53 -9.01
N LEU A 133 20.04 -4.98 -7.94
CA LEU A 133 20.56 -5.16 -6.57
C LEU A 133 20.56 -6.63 -6.14
N TRP A 134 19.51 -7.37 -6.44
CA TRP A 134 19.40 -8.80 -6.16
C TRP A 134 20.34 -9.63 -7.04
N PHE A 135 20.50 -9.28 -8.31
CA PHE A 135 21.48 -9.94 -9.19
C PHE A 135 22.93 -9.71 -8.74
N ILE A 136 23.25 -8.55 -8.16
CA ILE A 136 24.56 -8.31 -7.52
C ILE A 136 24.77 -9.29 -6.36
N ALA A 137 23.77 -9.47 -5.50
CA ALA A 137 23.83 -10.44 -4.41
C ALA A 137 23.97 -11.89 -4.93
N ASP A 138 23.25 -12.24 -5.99
CA ASP A 138 23.35 -13.57 -6.61
C ASP A 138 24.72 -13.82 -7.25
N ALA A 139 25.37 -12.80 -7.80
CA ALA A 139 26.74 -12.90 -8.30
C ALA A 139 27.73 -13.28 -7.17
N PHE A 140 27.62 -12.63 -6.00
CA PHE A 140 28.44 -12.97 -4.84
C PHE A 140 28.11 -14.36 -4.28
N ARG A 141 26.85 -14.80 -4.29
CA ARG A 141 26.47 -16.17 -3.92
C ARG A 141 27.08 -17.22 -4.84
N LYS A 142 27.20 -16.90 -6.14
CA LYS A 142 27.89 -17.75 -7.14
C LYS A 142 29.42 -17.69 -7.07
N GLY A 143 29.99 -16.90 -6.16
CA GLY A 143 31.43 -16.82 -5.94
C GLY A 143 32.16 -15.85 -6.89
N TRP A 144 31.44 -14.94 -7.56
CA TRP A 144 32.10 -13.89 -8.37
C TRP A 144 32.94 -12.99 -7.46
N THR A 145 34.10 -12.61 -7.97
CA THR A 145 34.98 -11.66 -7.28
C THR A 145 34.40 -10.25 -7.31
N MET A 146 34.86 -9.41 -6.40
CA MET A 146 34.48 -7.99 -6.35
C MET A 146 34.76 -7.27 -7.68
N GLU A 147 35.91 -7.58 -8.30
CA GLU A 147 36.31 -7.00 -9.59
C GLU A 147 35.38 -7.45 -10.73
N GLU A 148 35.02 -8.73 -10.81
CA GLU A 148 34.10 -9.25 -11.83
C GLU A 148 32.73 -8.58 -11.74
N VAL A 149 32.21 -8.40 -10.51
CA VAL A 149 30.93 -7.72 -10.27
C VAL A 149 31.05 -6.24 -10.64
N PHE A 150 32.10 -5.55 -10.19
CA PHE A 150 32.32 -4.13 -10.51
C PHE A 150 32.43 -3.89 -12.02
N VAL A 151 33.25 -4.68 -12.72
CA VAL A 151 33.42 -4.54 -14.18
C VAL A 151 32.09 -4.72 -14.90
N SER A 152 31.22 -5.60 -14.40
CA SER A 152 29.91 -5.89 -15.01
C SER A 152 28.86 -4.81 -14.71
N CYS A 153 28.74 -4.35 -13.45
CA CYS A 153 27.64 -3.45 -13.06
C CYS A 153 28.03 -1.98 -12.91
N LYS A 154 29.33 -1.65 -12.74
CA LYS A 154 29.86 -0.30 -12.49
C LYS A 154 29.28 0.38 -11.23
N VAL A 155 28.74 -0.38 -10.30
CA VAL A 155 28.34 0.12 -8.98
C VAL A 155 29.59 0.31 -8.14
N ASP A 156 29.68 1.42 -7.39
CA ASP A 156 30.85 1.74 -6.57
C ASP A 156 31.19 0.61 -5.59
N TYR A 157 32.49 0.37 -5.41
CA TYR A 157 33.02 -0.69 -4.53
C TYR A 157 32.48 -0.63 -3.12
N TRP A 158 32.24 0.58 -2.58
CA TRP A 158 31.71 0.74 -1.23
C TRP A 158 30.36 0.04 -1.08
N PHE A 159 29.42 0.27 -2.03
CA PHE A 159 28.11 -0.40 -2.01
C PHE A 159 28.23 -1.90 -2.26
N LEU A 160 29.12 -2.31 -3.16
CA LEU A 160 29.36 -3.72 -3.43
C LEU A 160 29.90 -4.46 -2.19
N HIS A 161 30.79 -3.84 -1.41
CA HIS A 161 31.25 -4.38 -0.12
C HIS A 161 30.10 -4.55 0.86
N GLN A 162 29.20 -3.57 0.99
CA GLN A 162 28.05 -3.66 1.89
C GLN A 162 27.13 -4.84 1.50
N ILE A 163 26.84 -5.01 0.20
CA ILE A 163 26.01 -6.11 -0.29
C ILE A 163 26.73 -7.45 -0.08
N LYS A 164 28.02 -7.50 -0.34
CA LYS A 164 28.81 -8.71 -0.14
C LYS A 164 28.82 -9.16 1.32
N ASP A 165 28.99 -8.24 2.27
CA ASP A 165 28.97 -8.52 3.71
C ASP A 165 27.62 -9.12 4.14
N ILE A 166 26.49 -8.58 3.60
CA ILE A 166 25.17 -9.17 3.84
C ILE A 166 25.11 -10.61 3.32
N VAL A 167 25.60 -10.86 2.10
CA VAL A 167 25.60 -12.21 1.49
C VAL A 167 26.51 -13.17 2.26
N ASP A 168 27.63 -12.71 2.79
CA ASP A 168 28.53 -13.55 3.59
C ASP A 168 27.90 -13.90 4.95
N ASP A 169 27.20 -12.97 5.61
CA ASP A 169 26.41 -13.28 6.81
C ASP A 169 25.27 -14.27 6.51
N GLU A 170 24.59 -14.15 5.37
CA GLU A 170 23.55 -15.12 4.97
C GLU A 170 24.10 -16.56 4.92
N LYS A 171 25.31 -16.75 4.40
CA LYS A 171 25.95 -18.06 4.38
C LYS A 171 26.22 -18.60 5.78
N ILE A 172 26.59 -17.72 6.73
CA ILE A 172 26.82 -18.11 8.12
C ILE A 172 25.48 -18.52 8.77
N ILE A 173 24.44 -17.72 8.57
CA ILE A 173 23.09 -18.02 9.09
C ILE A 173 22.59 -19.36 8.53
N GLN A 174 22.70 -19.61 7.23
CA GLN A 174 22.26 -20.86 6.57
C GLN A 174 22.94 -22.11 7.12
N ASN A 175 24.15 -21.98 7.63
CA ASN A 175 24.89 -23.09 8.23
C ASN A 175 24.70 -23.22 9.76
N SER A 176 23.84 -22.40 10.35
CA SER A 176 23.52 -22.38 11.77
C SER A 176 22.20 -23.11 12.05
N LYS A 177 21.92 -23.36 13.34
CA LYS A 177 20.58 -23.77 13.80
C LYS A 177 20.02 -22.69 14.71
N LEU A 178 18.71 -22.47 14.68
CA LEU A 178 18.05 -21.40 15.43
C LEU A 178 18.43 -21.45 16.93
N GLU A 179 18.42 -22.62 17.54
CA GLU A 179 18.70 -22.82 18.97
C GLU A 179 20.17 -22.52 19.35
N GLN A 180 21.07 -22.45 18.38
CA GLN A 180 22.50 -22.17 18.59
C GLN A 180 22.82 -20.68 18.46
N ILE A 181 21.87 -19.87 17.96
CA ILE A 181 22.06 -18.43 17.80
C ILE A 181 21.79 -17.77 19.16
N ASP A 182 22.84 -17.29 19.81
CA ASP A 182 22.74 -16.57 21.08
C ASP A 182 22.30 -15.10 20.90
N ALA A 183 22.04 -14.41 22.02
CA ALA A 183 21.55 -13.04 22.02
C ALA A 183 22.50 -12.07 21.31
N ASN A 184 23.83 -12.22 21.49
CA ASN A 184 24.81 -11.33 20.88
C ASN A 184 24.89 -11.52 19.38
N THR A 185 24.91 -12.77 18.93
CA THR A 185 24.92 -13.16 17.53
C THR A 185 23.64 -12.68 16.84
N LEU A 186 22.46 -12.92 17.44
CA LEU A 186 21.19 -12.46 16.90
C LEU A 186 21.16 -10.94 16.82
N LYS A 187 21.55 -10.24 17.90
CA LYS A 187 21.63 -8.76 17.92
C LYS A 187 22.56 -8.24 16.82
N SER A 188 23.67 -8.94 16.51
CA SER A 188 24.58 -8.53 15.43
C SER A 188 23.93 -8.61 14.06
N TYR A 189 23.13 -9.66 13.78
CA TYR A 189 22.36 -9.78 12.54
C TYR A 189 21.27 -8.70 12.45
N LYS A 190 20.55 -8.46 13.56
CA LYS A 190 19.53 -7.42 13.62
C LYS A 190 20.11 -6.02 13.37
N LYS A 191 21.29 -5.71 13.90
CA LYS A 191 22.03 -4.44 13.63
C LYS A 191 22.38 -4.24 12.16
N LYS A 192 22.50 -5.32 11.38
CA LYS A 192 22.71 -5.29 9.94
C LYS A 192 21.39 -5.28 9.15
N GLY A 193 20.24 -5.30 9.84
CA GLY A 193 18.91 -5.19 9.24
C GLY A 193 18.27 -6.50 8.81
N PHE A 194 18.81 -7.66 9.19
CA PHE A 194 18.14 -8.95 8.93
C PHE A 194 16.81 -9.00 9.67
N SER A 195 15.72 -9.20 8.94
CA SER A 195 14.39 -9.41 9.53
C SER A 195 14.24 -10.83 10.08
N ASP A 196 13.27 -11.02 10.98
CA ASP A 196 12.91 -12.34 11.47
C ASP A 196 12.48 -13.24 10.28
N ALA A 197 11.72 -12.70 9.34
CA ALA A 197 11.33 -13.39 8.12
C ALA A 197 12.56 -13.80 7.26
N ARG A 198 13.57 -12.91 7.11
CA ARG A 198 14.76 -13.26 6.33
C ARG A 198 15.60 -14.33 7.03
N ILE A 199 15.76 -14.24 8.34
CA ILE A 199 16.46 -15.26 9.13
C ILE A 199 15.72 -16.60 9.01
N ALA A 200 14.39 -16.59 9.09
CA ALA A 200 13.55 -17.77 8.91
C ALA A 200 13.73 -18.43 7.54
N ASP A 201 13.70 -17.63 6.45
CA ASP A 201 13.97 -18.11 5.09
C ASP A 201 15.34 -18.80 4.98
N LEU A 202 16.37 -18.24 5.62
CA LEU A 202 17.74 -18.76 5.57
C LEU A 202 17.93 -20.04 6.39
N LEU A 203 17.21 -20.17 7.50
CA LEU A 203 17.23 -21.33 8.40
C LEU A 203 16.22 -22.42 8.03
N GLU A 204 15.35 -22.16 7.02
CA GLU A 204 14.25 -23.03 6.62
C GLU A 204 13.26 -23.34 7.77
N VAL A 205 12.93 -22.30 8.57
CA VAL A 205 11.95 -22.34 9.66
C VAL A 205 10.87 -21.28 9.42
N ASP A 206 9.82 -21.27 10.24
CA ASP A 206 8.80 -20.21 10.16
C ASP A 206 9.25 -18.93 10.91
N GLU A 207 8.71 -17.78 10.49
CA GLU A 207 9.05 -16.47 11.05
C GLU A 207 8.68 -16.39 12.54
N GLN A 208 7.56 -17.01 12.94
CA GLN A 208 7.12 -17.01 14.33
C GLN A 208 8.15 -17.67 15.25
N SER A 209 8.73 -18.78 14.82
CA SER A 209 9.81 -19.48 15.57
C SER A 209 11.00 -18.56 15.81
N VAL A 210 11.44 -17.78 14.81
CA VAL A 210 12.52 -16.81 14.96
C VAL A 210 12.14 -15.69 15.91
N ARG A 211 10.94 -15.15 15.80
CA ARG A 211 10.42 -14.09 16.67
C ARG A 211 10.33 -14.56 18.12
N GLU A 212 9.81 -15.76 18.38
CA GLU A 212 9.74 -16.34 19.71
C GLU A 212 11.13 -16.58 20.32
N HIS A 213 12.08 -17.07 19.52
CA HIS A 213 13.48 -17.23 19.94
C HIS A 213 14.09 -15.88 20.31
N ARG A 214 13.90 -14.85 19.49
CA ARG A 214 14.35 -13.49 19.75
C ARG A 214 13.76 -12.92 21.06
N TYR A 215 12.47 -13.15 21.31
CA TYR A 215 11.81 -12.72 22.56
C TYR A 215 12.35 -13.47 23.78
N LYS A 216 12.60 -14.78 23.69
CA LYS A 216 13.25 -15.56 24.75
C LYS A 216 14.65 -15.05 25.09
N LEU A 217 15.38 -14.55 24.11
CA LEU A 217 16.71 -13.95 24.28
C LEU A 217 16.65 -12.46 24.72
N ASN A 218 15.45 -11.90 24.89
CA ASN A 218 15.24 -10.48 25.21
C ASN A 218 15.96 -9.53 24.22
N VAL A 219 15.96 -9.87 22.93
CA VAL A 219 16.53 -9.05 21.87
C VAL A 219 15.42 -8.24 21.22
N HIS A 220 15.35 -6.95 21.54
CA HIS A 220 14.36 -6.01 21.07
C HIS A 220 15.03 -4.77 20.48
N PRO A 221 14.40 -4.10 19.50
CA PRO A 221 14.87 -2.79 19.05
C PRO A 221 14.60 -1.72 20.11
N VAL A 222 15.33 -0.65 19.99
CA VAL A 222 15.06 0.67 20.58
C VAL A 222 14.64 1.62 19.47
N PHE A 223 14.01 2.73 19.83
CA PHE A 223 13.55 3.72 18.86
C PHE A 223 14.34 5.01 19.04
N LYS A 224 14.93 5.47 17.94
CA LYS A 224 15.71 6.66 17.84
C LYS A 224 14.91 7.76 17.16
N ARG A 225 15.19 9.00 17.53
CA ARG A 225 14.59 10.19 16.93
C ARG A 225 15.38 10.59 15.67
N VAL A 226 14.68 11.02 14.64
CA VAL A 226 15.30 11.67 13.49
C VAL A 226 15.73 13.06 13.94
N ASP A 227 17.04 13.23 14.08
CA ASP A 227 17.68 14.39 14.66
C ASP A 227 18.81 14.83 13.72
N SER A 228 18.74 16.03 13.20
CA SER A 228 19.78 16.58 12.34
C SER A 228 20.75 17.52 13.08
N CYS A 229 20.81 17.45 14.39
CA CYS A 229 21.78 18.15 15.23
C CYS A 229 22.71 17.22 16.03
N ALA A 230 22.73 15.92 15.72
CA ALA A 230 23.59 14.91 16.35
C ALA A 230 23.60 15.00 17.89
N ALA A 231 22.43 15.19 18.50
CA ALA A 231 22.21 15.37 19.94
C ALA A 231 22.92 16.58 20.59
N GLU A 232 23.42 17.52 19.80
CA GLU A 232 23.94 18.79 20.36
C GLU A 232 22.83 19.65 21.01
N PHE A 233 21.60 19.50 20.51
CA PHE A 233 20.40 20.15 21.03
C PHE A 233 19.29 19.11 21.20
N ASP A 234 18.37 19.34 22.14
CA ASP A 234 17.16 18.52 22.22
C ASP A 234 16.34 18.69 20.95
N SER A 235 16.05 17.59 20.28
CA SER A 235 15.21 17.58 19.10
C SER A 235 13.75 17.39 19.48
N THR A 236 12.88 18.15 18.85
CA THR A 236 11.40 18.06 19.03
C THR A 236 10.69 17.36 17.88
N THR A 237 11.44 16.78 16.94
CA THR A 237 10.83 16.05 15.83
C THR A 237 10.03 14.86 16.35
N ASN A 238 8.91 14.60 15.72
CA ASN A 238 8.05 13.43 16.01
C ASN A 238 8.41 12.20 15.15
N TYR A 239 9.51 12.26 14.39
CA TYR A 239 9.98 11.20 13.51
C TYR A 239 10.88 10.23 14.27
N LEU A 240 10.54 8.96 14.20
CA LEU A 240 11.19 7.86 14.91
C LEU A 240 11.55 6.72 13.93
N TYR A 241 12.62 6.01 14.25
CA TYR A 241 13.01 4.77 13.56
C TYR A 241 13.56 3.74 14.55
N SER A 242 13.41 2.47 14.25
CA SER A 242 13.91 1.38 15.08
C SER A 242 15.40 1.10 14.81
N THR A 243 16.11 0.60 15.81
CA THR A 243 17.46 0.04 15.67
C THR A 243 17.80 -0.84 16.87
N TYR A 244 18.85 -1.68 16.76
CA TYR A 244 19.25 -2.60 17.84
C TYR A 244 20.44 -2.05 18.66
N GLU A 245 20.26 -0.86 19.25
CA GLU A 245 21.23 -0.22 20.14
C GLU A 245 20.87 -0.36 21.64
N GLU A 246 21.41 0.52 22.51
CA GLU A 246 21.23 0.42 23.97
C GLU A 246 20.18 1.41 24.48
N PHE A 247 20.13 2.63 23.93
CA PHE A 247 19.32 3.71 24.46
C PHE A 247 18.10 3.99 23.56
N ASN A 248 16.94 4.06 24.19
CA ASN A 248 15.68 4.43 23.55
C ASN A 248 15.42 5.93 23.71
N GLU A 249 15.00 6.59 22.63
CA GLU A 249 14.68 8.03 22.60
C GLU A 249 13.18 8.29 22.42
N SER A 250 12.38 7.25 22.23
CA SER A 250 10.93 7.37 22.16
C SER A 250 10.33 7.33 23.56
N GLU A 251 9.79 8.44 24.03
CA GLU A 251 9.04 8.52 25.28
C GLU A 251 7.60 8.02 25.08
N VAL A 252 7.16 7.10 25.92
CA VAL A 252 5.81 6.54 25.88
C VAL A 252 4.89 7.35 26.78
N SER A 253 3.86 7.95 26.22
CA SER A 253 2.82 8.68 26.97
C SER A 253 1.84 7.72 27.64
N ASN A 254 1.11 8.23 28.63
CA ASN A 254 -0.02 7.53 29.26
C ASN A 254 -1.36 7.91 28.61
N ASN A 255 -1.36 8.66 27.53
CA ASN A 255 -2.57 9.08 26.83
C ASN A 255 -3.25 7.87 26.16
N LYS A 256 -4.55 7.99 25.91
CA LYS A 256 -5.23 7.07 25.00
C LYS A 256 -4.67 7.30 23.59
N LYS A 257 -4.10 6.27 22.98
CA LYS A 257 -3.43 6.38 21.68
C LYS A 257 -3.86 5.26 20.73
N ILE A 258 -3.88 5.60 19.46
CA ILE A 258 -4.26 4.71 18.35
C ILE A 258 -3.13 4.68 17.33
N VAL A 259 -2.78 3.49 16.88
CA VAL A 259 -1.87 3.30 15.74
C VAL A 259 -2.67 3.28 14.45
N VAL A 260 -2.24 4.06 13.46
CA VAL A 260 -2.73 4.04 12.09
C VAL A 260 -1.64 3.49 11.19
N LEU A 261 -1.92 2.40 10.48
CA LEU A 261 -1.01 1.86 9.49
C LEU A 261 -1.19 2.54 8.15
N GLY A 262 -0.11 3.06 7.59
CA GLY A 262 -0.09 3.73 6.31
C GLY A 262 -0.25 2.80 5.11
N SER A 263 -0.13 3.37 3.92
CA SER A 263 -0.33 2.66 2.65
C SER A 263 0.93 2.04 2.05
N GLY A 264 2.10 2.29 2.66
CA GLY A 264 3.39 1.90 2.06
C GLY A 264 3.71 2.68 0.79
N PRO A 265 4.59 2.18 -0.08
CA PRO A 265 4.99 2.88 -1.29
C PRO A 265 3.84 3.04 -2.29
N ASN A 266 3.80 4.17 -2.97
CA ASN A 266 2.89 4.37 -4.09
C ASN A 266 3.17 3.34 -5.18
N ARG A 267 2.11 2.72 -5.67
CA ARG A 267 2.13 1.77 -6.79
C ARG A 267 0.77 1.76 -7.48
N ILE A 268 0.70 1.21 -8.67
CA ILE A 268 -0.58 1.04 -9.37
C ILE A 268 -1.48 0.15 -8.51
N GLY A 269 -2.68 0.63 -8.19
CA GLY A 269 -3.64 -0.03 -7.31
C GLY A 269 -3.55 0.36 -5.82
N GLN A 270 -2.47 1.04 -5.39
CA GLN A 270 -2.25 1.49 -4.01
C GLN A 270 -1.66 2.90 -4.02
N GLY A 271 -2.50 3.90 -4.26
CA GLY A 271 -2.09 5.28 -4.47
C GLY A 271 -2.31 6.20 -3.27
N ILE A 272 -2.18 7.49 -3.52
CA ILE A 272 -2.30 8.58 -2.55
C ILE A 272 -3.71 8.69 -1.94
N GLU A 273 -4.71 8.07 -2.54
CA GLU A 273 -6.08 8.06 -2.08
C GLU A 273 -6.21 7.39 -0.69
N PHE A 274 -5.43 6.34 -0.46
CA PHE A 274 -5.36 5.69 0.86
C PHE A 274 -4.59 6.53 1.87
N ASP A 275 -3.55 7.23 1.42
CA ASP A 275 -2.83 8.16 2.28
C ASP A 275 -3.74 9.31 2.77
N TYR A 276 -4.57 9.86 1.88
CA TYR A 276 -5.61 10.82 2.27
C TYR A 276 -6.47 10.29 3.42
N CYS A 277 -6.90 9.03 3.34
CA CYS A 277 -7.71 8.42 4.39
C CYS A 277 -6.94 8.31 5.71
N CYS A 278 -5.66 7.94 5.68
CA CYS A 278 -4.80 7.89 6.86
C CYS A 278 -4.63 9.27 7.51
N VAL A 279 -4.41 10.31 6.69
CA VAL A 279 -4.31 11.71 7.16
C VAL A 279 -5.59 12.15 7.84
N GLN A 280 -6.73 11.93 7.17
CA GLN A 280 -8.03 12.32 7.73
C GLN A 280 -8.36 11.56 9.03
N ALA A 281 -7.91 10.31 9.14
CA ALA A 281 -8.04 9.53 10.37
C ALA A 281 -7.20 10.13 11.51
N ALA A 282 -5.93 10.45 11.25
CA ALA A 282 -5.07 11.07 12.25
C ALA A 282 -5.64 12.40 12.75
N LEU A 283 -6.11 13.25 11.85
CA LEU A 283 -6.75 14.52 12.19
C LEU A 283 -8.04 14.31 13.01
N ALA A 284 -8.87 13.33 12.65
CA ALA A 284 -10.10 13.02 13.38
C ALA A 284 -9.81 12.53 14.81
N PHE A 285 -8.81 11.67 14.99
CA PHE A 285 -8.42 11.20 16.33
C PHE A 285 -7.87 12.32 17.20
N ARG A 286 -7.10 13.23 16.61
CA ARG A 286 -6.63 14.44 17.32
C ARG A 286 -7.80 15.34 17.76
N GLU A 287 -8.83 15.53 16.91
CA GLU A 287 -10.07 16.24 17.28
C GLU A 287 -10.80 15.59 18.48
N GLU A 288 -10.62 14.30 18.68
CA GLU A 288 -11.18 13.53 19.80
C GLU A 288 -10.22 13.42 21.02
N ASN A 289 -9.11 14.18 21.03
CA ASN A 289 -8.06 14.13 22.05
C ASN A 289 -7.44 12.73 22.21
N ILE A 290 -7.28 12.00 21.13
CA ILE A 290 -6.60 10.70 21.06
C ILE A 290 -5.26 10.90 20.39
N GLU A 291 -4.18 10.50 21.05
CA GLU A 291 -2.83 10.55 20.51
C GLU A 291 -2.71 9.59 19.33
N THR A 292 -2.15 10.06 18.24
CA THR A 292 -2.08 9.31 16.98
C THR A 292 -0.65 8.91 16.68
N ILE A 293 -0.44 7.62 16.46
CA ILE A 293 0.83 7.05 16.03
C ILE A 293 0.67 6.57 14.60
N MET A 294 1.46 7.13 13.68
CA MET A 294 1.52 6.70 12.29
C MET A 294 2.70 5.76 12.07
N ILE A 295 2.50 4.68 11.31
CA ILE A 295 3.60 3.83 10.83
C ILE A 295 3.53 3.81 9.31
N ASN A 296 4.58 4.31 8.65
CA ASN A 296 4.66 4.31 7.18
C ASN A 296 6.12 4.44 6.72
N SER A 297 6.43 3.91 5.54
CA SER A 297 7.76 3.96 4.90
C SER A 297 7.82 4.82 3.64
N ASN A 298 6.74 5.53 3.32
CA ASN A 298 6.62 6.30 2.08
C ASN A 298 6.93 7.78 2.31
N PRO A 299 8.05 8.32 1.78
CA PRO A 299 8.41 9.72 1.99
C PRO A 299 7.63 10.69 1.11
N GLU A 300 6.86 10.20 0.12
CA GLU A 300 6.11 11.02 -0.84
C GLU A 300 4.67 11.31 -0.40
N THR A 301 4.27 10.92 0.82
CA THR A 301 2.91 11.00 1.32
C THR A 301 2.75 12.05 2.41
N VAL A 302 1.54 12.61 2.53
CA VAL A 302 1.17 13.61 3.54
C VAL A 302 1.07 12.99 4.92
N SER A 303 0.70 11.70 5.04
CA SER A 303 0.65 11.00 6.34
C SER A 303 2.00 10.97 7.05
N THR A 304 3.09 11.15 6.32
CA THR A 304 4.44 11.23 6.86
C THR A 304 4.95 12.67 7.04
N ASP A 305 4.09 13.68 6.95
CA ASP A 305 4.44 15.05 7.29
C ASP A 305 4.41 15.27 8.81
N PHE A 306 5.25 16.17 9.29
CA PHE A 306 5.53 16.37 10.73
C PHE A 306 4.32 16.84 11.55
N ASP A 307 3.31 17.43 10.93
CA ASP A 307 2.13 18.03 11.57
C ASP A 307 0.88 17.15 11.53
N VAL A 308 0.95 15.95 10.95
CA VAL A 308 -0.20 15.06 10.76
C VAL A 308 -0.45 14.18 11.98
N SER A 309 0.55 13.50 12.50
CA SER A 309 0.43 12.61 13.67
C SER A 309 1.30 13.10 14.83
N ASP A 310 0.99 12.64 16.05
CA ASP A 310 1.78 12.99 17.25
C ASP A 310 3.12 12.27 17.23
N LYS A 311 3.16 11.04 16.69
CA LYS A 311 4.38 10.29 16.42
C LYS A 311 4.30 9.61 15.06
N LEU A 312 5.43 9.57 14.38
CA LEU A 312 5.60 8.84 13.13
C LEU A 312 6.80 7.90 13.23
N TYR A 313 6.55 6.62 13.03
CA TYR A 313 7.60 5.63 12.86
C TYR A 313 7.83 5.39 11.36
N PHE A 314 9.02 5.76 10.88
CA PHE A 314 9.47 5.43 9.53
C PHE A 314 9.95 3.99 9.49
N GLU A 315 8.99 3.07 9.39
CA GLU A 315 9.27 1.64 9.40
C GLU A 315 8.49 0.89 8.31
N PRO A 316 9.00 -0.28 7.89
CA PRO A 316 8.25 -1.18 7.02
C PRO A 316 6.91 -1.58 7.66
N ILE A 317 5.86 -1.73 6.85
CA ILE A 317 4.56 -2.21 7.33
C ILE A 317 4.55 -3.75 7.24
N VAL A 318 5.39 -4.37 8.05
CA VAL A 318 5.50 -5.84 8.20
C VAL A 318 5.36 -6.22 9.66
N ALA A 319 4.99 -7.48 9.93
CA ALA A 319 4.62 -7.95 11.27
C ALA A 319 5.71 -7.64 12.32
N GLU A 320 6.97 -7.93 12.04
CA GLU A 320 8.08 -7.71 12.98
C GLU A 320 8.15 -6.26 13.45
N ASP A 321 8.28 -5.32 12.49
CA ASP A 321 8.51 -3.91 12.80
C ASP A 321 7.27 -3.29 13.49
N VAL A 322 6.07 -3.63 13.02
CA VAL A 322 4.81 -3.13 13.59
C VAL A 322 4.57 -3.67 15.00
N PHE A 323 4.86 -4.95 15.26
CA PHE A 323 4.67 -5.55 16.59
C PHE A 323 5.61 -4.95 17.63
N GLU A 324 6.85 -4.66 17.28
CA GLU A 324 7.78 -4.01 18.21
C GLU A 324 7.34 -2.58 18.58
N ILE A 325 6.76 -1.83 17.62
CA ILE A 325 6.20 -0.50 17.90
C ILE A 325 4.95 -0.62 18.80
N ILE A 326 4.04 -1.56 18.50
CA ILE A 326 2.85 -1.81 19.32
C ILE A 326 3.23 -2.21 20.74
N ARG A 327 4.20 -3.11 20.89
CA ARG A 327 4.72 -3.54 22.19
C ARG A 327 5.33 -2.36 22.97
N HIS A 328 6.07 -1.47 22.30
CA HIS A 328 6.68 -0.30 22.92
C HIS A 328 5.63 0.73 23.33
N GLU A 329 4.73 1.09 22.42
CA GLU A 329 3.76 2.17 22.63
C GLU A 329 2.54 1.75 23.44
N ASN A 330 2.19 0.46 23.48
CA ASN A 330 1.00 -0.08 24.14
C ASN A 330 -0.29 0.69 23.81
N PRO A 331 -0.68 0.78 22.51
CA PRO A 331 -1.83 1.57 22.08
C PRO A 331 -3.16 0.92 22.53
N TYR A 332 -4.22 1.75 22.57
CA TYR A 332 -5.59 1.25 22.76
C TYR A 332 -6.03 0.27 21.65
N GLY A 333 -5.50 0.43 20.45
CA GLY A 333 -5.73 -0.46 19.32
C GLY A 333 -5.09 0.08 18.03
N VAL A 334 -5.24 -0.71 16.96
CA VAL A 334 -4.65 -0.44 15.63
C VAL A 334 -5.74 -0.34 14.59
N VAL A 335 -5.64 0.63 13.68
CA VAL A 335 -6.56 0.81 12.55
C VAL A 335 -5.89 0.39 11.27
N LEU A 336 -6.50 -0.57 10.55
CA LEU A 336 -6.01 -1.14 9.29
C LEU A 336 -6.75 -0.62 8.06
N GLN A 337 -7.97 -0.15 8.21
CA GLN A 337 -8.92 0.10 7.11
C GLN A 337 -8.53 1.25 6.17
N PHE A 338 -7.65 2.15 6.58
CA PHE A 338 -7.36 3.36 5.81
C PHE A 338 -6.17 3.22 4.86
N GLY A 339 -5.22 2.34 5.17
CA GLY A 339 -3.99 2.14 4.38
C GLY A 339 -4.14 1.24 3.15
N GLY A 340 -5.35 0.90 2.75
CA GLY A 340 -5.61 0.00 1.61
C GLY A 340 -5.23 -1.45 1.92
N GLN A 341 -4.73 -2.18 0.92
CA GLN A 341 -4.40 -3.61 1.07
C GLN A 341 -3.11 -3.87 1.88
N THR A 342 -2.21 -2.90 1.97
CA THR A 342 -0.93 -3.07 2.69
C THR A 342 -1.14 -3.48 4.13
N PRO A 343 -1.85 -2.71 4.98
CA PRO A 343 -2.05 -3.09 6.37
C PRO A 343 -3.00 -4.28 6.56
N LEU A 344 -3.93 -4.54 5.66
CA LEU A 344 -4.86 -5.66 5.78
C LEU A 344 -4.17 -7.02 5.73
N LYS A 345 -3.02 -7.13 5.08
CA LYS A 345 -2.21 -8.37 5.09
C LYS A 345 -1.75 -8.79 6.49
N LEU A 346 -1.77 -7.88 7.47
CA LEU A 346 -1.39 -8.15 8.85
C LEU A 346 -2.55 -8.60 9.73
N THR A 347 -3.78 -8.64 9.21
CA THR A 347 -5.00 -8.93 10.00
C THR A 347 -4.88 -10.28 10.72
N GLU A 348 -4.51 -11.35 10.02
CA GLU A 348 -4.37 -12.69 10.58
C GLU A 348 -3.26 -12.75 11.66
N GLU A 349 -2.12 -12.08 11.41
CA GLU A 349 -1.04 -12.02 12.39
C GLU A 349 -1.42 -11.23 13.64
N PHE A 350 -2.26 -10.20 13.50
CA PHE A 350 -2.76 -9.44 14.63
C PHE A 350 -3.74 -10.27 15.50
N GLU A 351 -4.62 -11.04 14.88
CA GLU A 351 -5.50 -11.96 15.61
C GLU A 351 -4.71 -13.02 16.38
N LYS A 352 -3.70 -13.64 15.74
CA LYS A 352 -2.85 -14.65 16.38
C LYS A 352 -2.07 -14.13 17.59
N ASN A 353 -1.79 -12.83 17.62
CA ASN A 353 -1.02 -12.17 18.68
C ASN A 353 -1.87 -11.30 19.61
N ASP A 354 -3.21 -11.48 19.62
CA ASP A 354 -4.17 -10.76 20.48
C ASP A 354 -4.07 -9.22 20.36
N ILE A 355 -3.64 -8.69 19.20
CA ILE A 355 -3.57 -7.26 18.95
C ILE A 355 -4.95 -6.74 18.59
N LYS A 356 -5.43 -5.75 19.35
CA LYS A 356 -6.77 -5.18 19.15
C LYS A 356 -6.85 -4.37 17.87
N ILE A 357 -7.58 -4.89 16.89
CA ILE A 357 -7.96 -4.17 15.67
C ILE A 357 -9.20 -3.33 15.95
N LEU A 358 -9.16 -2.06 15.55
CA LEU A 358 -10.28 -1.12 15.65
C LEU A 358 -10.97 -1.01 14.28
N GLY A 359 -12.29 -1.00 14.31
CA GLY A 359 -13.13 -0.95 13.11
C GLY A 359 -13.77 -2.29 12.79
N THR A 360 -13.90 -2.62 11.50
CA THR A 360 -14.53 -3.88 11.05
C THR A 360 -13.76 -5.08 11.55
N PRO A 361 -14.44 -6.09 12.14
CA PRO A 361 -13.81 -7.29 12.69
C PRO A 361 -13.05 -8.09 11.62
N PRO A 362 -11.91 -8.72 11.98
CA PRO A 362 -11.14 -9.58 11.07
C PRO A 362 -11.95 -10.67 10.39
N SER A 363 -12.87 -11.31 11.12
CA SER A 363 -13.77 -12.35 10.57
C SER A 363 -14.66 -11.82 9.44
N SER A 364 -15.05 -10.56 9.50
CA SER A 364 -15.85 -9.90 8.46
C SER A 364 -15.01 -9.55 7.24
N ILE A 365 -13.74 -9.13 7.46
CA ILE A 365 -12.76 -8.91 6.39
C ILE A 365 -12.51 -10.23 5.66
N ASP A 366 -12.22 -11.31 6.38
CA ASP A 366 -12.03 -12.64 5.81
C ASP A 366 -13.26 -13.15 5.05
N THR A 367 -14.47 -12.90 5.58
CA THR A 367 -15.72 -13.24 4.87
C THR A 367 -15.84 -12.51 3.54
N ALA A 368 -15.46 -11.24 3.48
CA ALA A 368 -15.53 -10.43 2.27
C ALA A 368 -14.43 -10.80 1.24
N GLU A 369 -13.22 -11.15 1.70
CA GLU A 369 -12.07 -11.48 0.84
C GLU A 369 -12.07 -12.95 0.38
N ASN A 370 -12.62 -13.86 1.19
CA ASN A 370 -12.70 -15.28 0.85
C ASN A 370 -13.93 -15.57 0.00
N ARG A 371 -13.72 -15.99 -1.23
CA ARG A 371 -14.79 -16.19 -2.24
C ARG A 371 -15.87 -17.18 -1.85
N GLU A 372 -15.51 -18.31 -1.27
CA GLU A 372 -16.49 -19.33 -0.87
C GLU A 372 -17.35 -18.84 0.28
N LYS A 373 -16.72 -18.18 1.26
CA LYS A 373 -17.43 -17.54 2.36
C LYS A 373 -18.32 -16.42 1.86
N PHE A 374 -17.80 -15.59 0.96
CA PHE A 374 -18.55 -14.48 0.36
C PHE A 374 -19.72 -14.95 -0.50
N LYS A 375 -19.54 -16.01 -1.31
CA LYS A 375 -20.60 -16.62 -2.08
C LYS A 375 -21.74 -17.13 -1.19
N THR A 376 -21.39 -17.84 -0.11
CA THR A 376 -22.36 -18.32 0.88
C THR A 376 -23.07 -17.15 1.56
N PHE A 377 -22.31 -16.13 1.97
CA PHE A 377 -22.85 -14.92 2.57
C PHE A 377 -23.84 -14.20 1.64
N LEU A 378 -23.53 -14.02 0.35
CA LEU A 378 -24.38 -13.35 -0.62
C LEU A 378 -25.67 -14.12 -0.95
N SER A 379 -25.71 -15.43 -0.71
CA SER A 379 -26.93 -16.22 -0.97
C SER A 379 -28.15 -15.79 -0.11
N GLU A 380 -27.90 -15.00 0.95
CA GLU A 380 -28.96 -14.45 1.81
C GLU A 380 -29.56 -13.13 1.27
N PHE A 381 -29.01 -12.58 0.17
CA PHE A 381 -29.38 -11.28 -0.39
C PHE A 381 -29.91 -11.41 -1.83
N ASN A 382 -30.49 -10.32 -2.33
CA ASN A 382 -31.01 -10.27 -3.70
C ASN A 382 -29.91 -9.87 -4.72
N PHE A 383 -28.67 -10.37 -4.50
CA PHE A 383 -27.58 -10.23 -5.46
C PHE A 383 -27.34 -11.51 -6.22
N GLN A 384 -27.05 -11.36 -7.49
CA GLN A 384 -26.51 -12.43 -8.30
C GLN A 384 -24.99 -12.36 -8.32
N GLN A 385 -24.36 -13.46 -8.67
CA GLN A 385 -22.95 -13.51 -9.02
C GLN A 385 -22.82 -13.96 -10.46
N PRO A 386 -21.83 -13.47 -11.21
CA PRO A 386 -21.54 -14.03 -12.52
C PRO A 386 -21.33 -15.53 -12.42
N GLU A 387 -21.87 -16.28 -13.40
CA GLU A 387 -21.61 -17.70 -13.46
C GLU A 387 -20.10 -17.95 -13.53
N ASN A 388 -19.60 -18.88 -12.75
CA ASN A 388 -18.18 -19.13 -12.65
C ASN A 388 -17.85 -20.62 -12.53
N ARG A 389 -16.60 -20.96 -12.87
CA ARG A 389 -16.00 -22.28 -12.72
C ARG A 389 -14.58 -22.15 -12.20
N ILE A 390 -14.15 -23.14 -11.46
CA ILE A 390 -12.77 -23.27 -11.00
C ILE A 390 -12.10 -24.35 -11.86
N ALA A 391 -10.97 -24.01 -12.48
CA ALA A 391 -10.18 -24.91 -13.29
C ALA A 391 -8.84 -25.22 -12.57
N GLN A 392 -8.53 -26.50 -12.42
CA GLN A 392 -7.29 -27.00 -11.81
C GLN A 392 -6.31 -27.55 -12.84
N SER A 393 -6.75 -27.60 -14.10
CA SER A 393 -5.96 -28.05 -15.24
C SER A 393 -6.30 -27.23 -16.50
N VAL A 394 -5.49 -27.37 -17.54
CA VAL A 394 -5.75 -26.76 -18.87
C VAL A 394 -7.05 -27.31 -19.47
N GLU A 395 -7.29 -28.60 -19.31
CA GLU A 395 -8.49 -29.30 -19.77
C GLU A 395 -9.73 -28.77 -19.05
N ASP A 396 -9.66 -28.59 -17.72
CA ASP A 396 -10.77 -28.01 -16.97
C ASP A 396 -11.07 -26.58 -17.43
N ALA A 397 -10.02 -25.78 -17.71
CA ALA A 397 -10.20 -24.42 -18.19
C ALA A 397 -10.93 -24.35 -19.53
N LYS A 398 -10.58 -25.21 -20.47
CA LYS A 398 -11.28 -25.31 -21.79
C LYS A 398 -12.73 -25.73 -21.63
N LYS A 399 -12.98 -26.75 -20.79
CA LYS A 399 -14.33 -27.21 -20.50
C LYS A 399 -15.18 -26.12 -19.83
N ALA A 400 -14.60 -25.40 -18.88
CA ALA A 400 -15.26 -24.29 -18.20
C ALA A 400 -15.70 -23.20 -19.19
N VAL A 401 -14.84 -22.87 -20.15
CA VAL A 401 -15.17 -21.87 -21.17
C VAL A 401 -16.24 -22.39 -22.16
N GLU A 402 -16.21 -23.67 -22.53
CA GLU A 402 -17.27 -24.27 -23.33
C GLU A 402 -18.65 -24.18 -22.64
N GLU A 403 -18.69 -24.40 -21.31
CA GLU A 403 -19.93 -24.30 -20.52
C GLU A 403 -20.42 -22.86 -20.38
N LEU A 404 -19.50 -21.91 -20.10
CA LEU A 404 -19.84 -20.50 -19.85
C LEU A 404 -20.05 -19.70 -21.13
N SER A 405 -19.49 -20.13 -22.25
CA SER A 405 -19.40 -19.41 -23.53
C SER A 405 -18.66 -18.08 -23.43
N TYR A 406 -17.98 -17.66 -24.50
CA TYR A 406 -17.28 -16.34 -24.53
C TYR A 406 -18.28 -15.17 -24.52
N PRO A 407 -17.86 -13.96 -24.07
CA PRO A 407 -16.58 -13.68 -23.41
C PRO A 407 -16.56 -14.13 -21.94
N VAL A 408 -15.34 -14.43 -21.44
CA VAL A 408 -15.10 -14.80 -20.03
C VAL A 408 -13.94 -14.01 -19.46
N ILE A 409 -13.95 -13.81 -18.14
CA ILE A 409 -12.82 -13.30 -17.39
C ILE A 409 -12.07 -14.47 -16.78
N VAL A 410 -10.76 -14.53 -16.96
CA VAL A 410 -9.90 -15.56 -16.38
C VAL A 410 -8.91 -14.92 -15.43
N ARG A 411 -8.73 -15.51 -14.25
CA ARG A 411 -7.76 -15.04 -13.25
C ARG A 411 -7.29 -16.17 -12.33
N PRO A 412 -6.08 -16.10 -11.77
CA PRO A 412 -5.66 -16.98 -10.68
C PRO A 412 -6.55 -16.77 -9.44
N SER A 413 -6.92 -17.85 -8.74
CA SER A 413 -7.87 -17.79 -7.61
C SER A 413 -7.35 -17.04 -6.39
N TYR A 414 -6.02 -16.95 -6.20
CA TYR A 414 -5.39 -16.41 -5.01
C TYR A 414 -4.55 -15.14 -5.26
N VAL A 415 -4.83 -14.38 -6.30
CA VAL A 415 -4.07 -13.16 -6.62
C VAL A 415 -4.87 -11.91 -6.28
N LEU A 416 -4.29 -11.03 -5.46
CA LEU A 416 -4.85 -9.75 -5.05
C LEU A 416 -4.65 -8.65 -6.12
N GLY A 417 -5.64 -7.76 -6.27
CA GLY A 417 -5.52 -6.54 -7.08
C GLY A 417 -5.55 -6.73 -8.59
N GLY A 418 -6.31 -7.72 -9.11
CA GLY A 418 -6.50 -7.90 -10.56
C GLY A 418 -5.27 -8.37 -11.32
N ARG A 419 -4.20 -8.78 -10.63
CA ARG A 419 -2.98 -9.24 -11.27
C ARG A 419 -3.24 -10.49 -12.10
N ALA A 420 -2.79 -10.45 -13.36
CA ALA A 420 -3.01 -11.52 -14.34
C ALA A 420 -4.50 -11.86 -14.60
N MET A 421 -5.39 -10.88 -14.41
CA MET A 421 -6.78 -10.99 -14.83
C MET A 421 -6.89 -10.55 -16.29
N GLU A 422 -7.51 -11.38 -17.12
CA GLU A 422 -7.63 -11.10 -18.56
C GLU A 422 -9.04 -11.43 -19.05
N LEU A 423 -9.54 -10.59 -19.95
CA LEU A 423 -10.80 -10.80 -20.66
C LEU A 423 -10.52 -11.59 -21.93
N ILE A 424 -11.15 -12.74 -22.04
CA ILE A 424 -10.91 -13.73 -23.10
C ILE A 424 -12.12 -13.79 -24.03
N TYR A 425 -11.90 -13.55 -25.30
CA TYR A 425 -12.94 -13.55 -26.33
C TYR A 425 -12.91 -14.77 -27.24
N THR A 426 -11.75 -15.42 -27.37
CA THR A 426 -11.55 -16.54 -28.30
C THR A 426 -10.70 -17.65 -27.69
N ASP A 427 -10.76 -18.84 -28.32
CA ASP A 427 -9.89 -19.98 -27.96
C ASP A 427 -8.40 -19.63 -28.12
N SER A 428 -8.06 -18.76 -29.06
CA SER A 428 -6.69 -18.29 -29.26
C SER A 428 -6.20 -17.49 -28.05
N ASP A 429 -7.03 -16.56 -27.54
CA ASP A 429 -6.72 -15.76 -26.37
C ASP A 429 -6.56 -16.65 -25.14
N LEU A 430 -7.47 -17.61 -24.95
CA LEU A 430 -7.39 -18.59 -23.87
C LEU A 430 -6.07 -19.38 -23.91
N ASN A 431 -5.71 -19.91 -25.08
CA ASN A 431 -4.47 -20.68 -25.22
C ASN A 431 -3.23 -19.82 -24.96
N ASN A 432 -3.22 -18.55 -25.41
CA ASN A 432 -2.15 -17.61 -25.14
C ASN A 432 -2.03 -17.34 -23.63
N TYR A 433 -3.15 -17.09 -22.94
CA TYR A 433 -3.19 -16.89 -21.50
C TYR A 433 -2.63 -18.11 -20.74
N LEU A 434 -3.13 -19.31 -21.07
CA LEU A 434 -2.73 -20.56 -20.42
C LEU A 434 -1.24 -20.89 -20.63
N THR A 435 -0.67 -20.48 -21.77
CA THR A 435 0.75 -20.72 -22.09
C THR A 435 1.69 -19.71 -21.40
N ASN A 436 1.27 -18.44 -21.32
CA ASN A 436 2.17 -17.35 -20.91
C ASN A 436 2.02 -16.97 -19.43
N VAL A 437 0.85 -17.15 -18.83
CA VAL A 437 0.51 -16.60 -17.53
C VAL A 437 0.32 -17.68 -16.46
N ALA A 438 -0.12 -18.88 -16.82
CA ALA A 438 -0.64 -19.83 -15.86
C ALA A 438 0.26 -21.04 -15.60
N ASN A 439 0.81 -21.12 -14.39
CA ASN A 439 1.15 -22.41 -13.78
C ASN A 439 -0.12 -22.95 -13.09
N ILE A 440 -1.00 -23.57 -13.86
CA ILE A 440 -2.26 -24.12 -13.32
C ILE A 440 -1.96 -25.40 -12.58
N SER A 441 -2.42 -25.48 -11.34
CA SER A 441 -2.38 -26.68 -10.52
C SER A 441 -3.53 -26.69 -9.51
N ALA A 442 -3.73 -27.79 -8.82
CA ALA A 442 -4.67 -27.84 -7.69
C ALA A 442 -4.33 -26.83 -6.58
N GLU A 443 -3.06 -26.45 -6.43
CA GLU A 443 -2.59 -25.45 -5.49
C GLU A 443 -2.77 -24.01 -6.02
N ASN A 444 -2.81 -23.86 -7.37
CA ASN A 444 -3.00 -22.59 -8.05
C ASN A 444 -4.11 -22.69 -9.11
N PRO A 445 -5.36 -22.85 -8.69
CA PRO A 445 -6.48 -22.96 -9.63
C PRO A 445 -6.79 -21.64 -10.30
N LEU A 446 -7.34 -21.69 -11.52
CA LEU A 446 -7.92 -20.54 -12.21
C LEU A 446 -9.40 -20.42 -11.88
N LEU A 447 -9.85 -19.20 -11.72
CA LEU A 447 -11.25 -18.86 -11.74
C LEU A 447 -11.60 -18.32 -13.13
N ILE A 448 -12.65 -18.87 -13.72
CA ILE A 448 -13.22 -18.47 -15.01
C ILE A 448 -14.64 -18.01 -14.73
N GLU A 449 -14.93 -16.75 -15.06
CA GLU A 449 -16.23 -16.12 -14.79
C GLU A 449 -16.86 -15.64 -16.10
N LYS A 450 -18.18 -15.82 -16.24
CA LYS A 450 -18.92 -15.24 -17.34
C LYS A 450 -18.80 -13.72 -17.30
N PHE A 451 -18.38 -13.12 -18.39
CA PHE A 451 -18.33 -11.68 -18.51
C PHE A 451 -19.74 -11.09 -18.66
N LEU A 452 -19.98 -9.97 -17.99
CA LEU A 452 -21.26 -9.23 -18.03
C LEU A 452 -21.13 -8.08 -19.04
N ASP A 453 -21.21 -8.39 -20.33
CA ASP A 453 -21.24 -7.40 -21.39
C ASP A 453 -22.46 -6.46 -21.26
N ASP A 454 -22.36 -5.24 -21.72
CA ASP A 454 -23.41 -4.19 -21.67
C ASP A 454 -23.98 -3.94 -20.26
N ALA A 455 -23.26 -4.29 -19.19
CA ALA A 455 -23.67 -3.97 -17.83
C ALA A 455 -23.25 -2.55 -17.43
N VAL A 456 -24.04 -1.90 -16.58
CA VAL A 456 -23.69 -0.63 -15.95
C VAL A 456 -23.01 -0.93 -14.63
N GLU A 457 -21.75 -0.50 -14.45
CA GLU A 457 -21.03 -0.67 -13.21
C GLU A 457 -21.15 0.54 -12.27
N LEU A 458 -21.25 0.24 -10.98
CA LEU A 458 -21.37 1.22 -9.90
C LEU A 458 -20.36 0.93 -8.80
N ASP A 459 -19.72 1.98 -8.31
CA ASP A 459 -18.99 1.99 -7.05
C ASP A 459 -19.85 2.62 -5.95
N ILE A 460 -20.01 1.94 -4.83
CA ILE A 460 -20.86 2.39 -3.72
C ILE A 460 -20.02 2.41 -2.45
N ASP A 461 -19.82 3.59 -1.88
CA ASP A 461 -19.14 3.74 -0.60
C ASP A 461 -20.14 3.96 0.52
N VAL A 462 -19.91 3.26 1.63
CA VAL A 462 -20.77 3.33 2.81
C VAL A 462 -19.97 3.53 4.08
N ILE A 463 -20.61 4.15 5.07
CA ILE A 463 -20.15 4.19 6.46
C ILE A 463 -21.18 3.46 7.31
N CYS A 464 -20.69 2.56 8.19
CA CYS A 464 -21.55 1.84 9.13
C CYS A 464 -20.97 1.94 10.54
N ASP A 465 -21.85 2.15 11.54
CA ASP A 465 -21.49 2.20 12.96
C ASP A 465 -21.88 0.91 13.71
N GLY A 466 -22.22 -0.15 12.97
CA GLY A 466 -22.74 -1.42 13.50
C GLY A 466 -24.26 -1.48 13.61
N GLU A 467 -24.93 -0.34 13.82
CA GLU A 467 -26.39 -0.25 13.89
C GLU A 467 -27.00 0.43 12.68
N LYS A 468 -26.46 1.58 12.30
CA LYS A 468 -26.91 2.42 11.19
C LYS A 468 -25.88 2.41 10.07
N THR A 469 -26.38 2.43 8.83
CA THR A 469 -25.54 2.50 7.62
C THR A 469 -25.93 3.73 6.82
N LEU A 470 -24.93 4.55 6.47
CA LEU A 470 -25.04 5.72 5.61
C LEU A 470 -24.39 5.43 4.27
N ILE A 471 -25.08 5.69 3.15
CA ILE A 471 -24.46 5.70 1.83
C ILE A 471 -23.67 7.01 1.70
N GLY A 472 -22.35 6.88 1.51
CA GLY A 472 -21.45 8.00 1.30
C GLY A 472 -21.52 8.54 -0.13
N GLY A 473 -21.82 7.66 -1.09
CA GLY A 473 -22.02 8.01 -2.49
C GLY A 473 -22.19 6.79 -3.37
N VAL A 474 -22.79 6.99 -4.53
CA VAL A 474 -22.89 5.98 -5.61
C VAL A 474 -22.33 6.62 -6.87
N LEU A 475 -21.26 6.07 -7.40
CA LEU A 475 -20.62 6.49 -8.64
C LEU A 475 -21.03 5.55 -9.76
N GLN A 476 -21.32 6.11 -10.92
CA GLN A 476 -21.55 5.32 -12.13
C GLN A 476 -20.34 5.40 -13.03
N HIS A 477 -19.84 4.25 -13.48
CA HIS A 477 -18.77 4.17 -14.48
C HIS A 477 -19.29 4.63 -15.85
N ILE A 478 -18.44 5.37 -16.57
CA ILE A 478 -18.71 5.82 -17.93
C ILE A 478 -18.21 4.79 -18.95
N GLU A 479 -17.10 4.14 -18.63
CA GLU A 479 -16.54 3.05 -19.43
C GLU A 479 -17.39 1.78 -19.34
N GLU A 480 -17.21 0.92 -20.32
CA GLU A 480 -17.87 -0.38 -20.40
C GLU A 480 -17.50 -1.28 -19.21
N ALA A 481 -18.40 -2.20 -18.88
CA ALA A 481 -18.17 -3.21 -17.86
C ALA A 481 -16.90 -4.04 -18.18
N GLY A 482 -16.19 -4.46 -17.13
CA GLY A 482 -14.94 -5.21 -17.24
C GLY A 482 -13.68 -4.35 -17.29
N ILE A 483 -13.81 -3.03 -17.30
CA ILE A 483 -12.69 -2.11 -17.06
C ILE A 483 -12.56 -1.90 -15.57
N HIS A 484 -11.33 -2.03 -15.05
CA HIS A 484 -11.08 -1.84 -13.61
C HIS A 484 -11.59 -0.48 -13.11
N SER A 485 -12.25 -0.46 -11.96
CA SER A 485 -12.87 0.76 -11.39
C SER A 485 -11.89 1.93 -11.23
N GLY A 486 -10.62 1.66 -10.96
CA GLY A 486 -9.55 2.66 -10.91
C GLY A 486 -9.20 3.29 -12.26
N ASP A 487 -9.52 2.61 -13.36
CA ASP A 487 -9.26 3.04 -14.74
C ASP A 487 -10.52 3.60 -15.42
N SER A 488 -11.67 3.53 -14.75
CA SER A 488 -12.92 4.06 -15.26
C SER A 488 -13.12 5.51 -14.84
N SER A 489 -13.55 6.34 -15.80
CA SER A 489 -14.15 7.64 -15.49
C SER A 489 -15.51 7.39 -14.83
N CYS A 490 -15.84 8.21 -13.84
CA CYS A 490 -17.09 8.01 -13.09
C CYS A 490 -17.85 9.31 -12.93
N SER A 491 -19.16 9.21 -13.00
CA SER A 491 -20.09 10.31 -12.69
C SER A 491 -20.66 10.14 -11.28
N PHE A 492 -20.78 11.24 -10.56
CA PHE A 492 -21.48 11.34 -9.28
C PHE A 492 -22.41 12.54 -9.26
N PRO A 493 -23.71 12.37 -8.95
CA PRO A 493 -24.43 11.11 -8.79
C PRO A 493 -24.56 10.30 -10.11
N PRO A 494 -25.06 9.05 -10.05
CA PRO A 494 -25.40 8.27 -11.24
C PRO A 494 -26.37 9.01 -12.17
N TYR A 495 -26.21 8.88 -13.47
CA TYR A 495 -27.03 9.59 -14.44
C TYR A 495 -28.01 8.69 -15.25
N SER A 496 -27.71 7.41 -15.40
CA SER A 496 -28.54 6.48 -16.19
C SER A 496 -29.32 5.46 -15.36
N VAL A 497 -29.06 5.40 -14.05
CA VAL A 497 -29.77 4.46 -13.15
C VAL A 497 -31.00 5.14 -12.57
N GLY A 498 -32.16 4.53 -12.76
CA GLY A 498 -33.43 5.07 -12.29
C GLY A 498 -33.54 5.07 -10.75
N ASP A 499 -34.29 6.04 -10.20
CA ASP A 499 -34.45 6.21 -8.75
C ASP A 499 -34.95 4.96 -8.04
N THR A 500 -35.86 4.20 -8.64
CA THR A 500 -36.41 2.96 -8.07
C THR A 500 -35.34 1.89 -7.95
N GLN A 501 -34.53 1.69 -8.99
CA GLN A 501 -33.40 0.77 -8.97
C GLN A 501 -32.35 1.20 -7.95
N LEU A 502 -31.99 2.49 -7.96
CA LEU A 502 -31.02 3.05 -7.03
C LEU A 502 -31.48 2.88 -5.58
N HIS A 503 -32.76 3.11 -5.29
CA HIS A 503 -33.31 2.90 -3.95
C HIS A 503 -33.26 1.44 -3.52
N ALA A 504 -33.63 0.50 -4.41
CA ALA A 504 -33.55 -0.92 -4.14
C ALA A 504 -32.10 -1.38 -3.88
N LEU A 505 -31.15 -0.96 -4.73
CA LEU A 505 -29.74 -1.26 -4.58
C LEU A 505 -29.17 -0.73 -3.25
N LYS A 506 -29.42 0.54 -2.91
CA LYS A 506 -28.98 1.13 -1.64
C LYS A 506 -29.51 0.37 -0.41
N LYS A 507 -30.74 -0.11 -0.48
CA LYS A 507 -31.33 -0.94 0.58
C LYS A 507 -30.57 -2.25 0.79
N GLU A 508 -30.27 -2.95 -0.29
CA GLU A 508 -29.50 -4.21 -0.23
C GLU A 508 -28.07 -3.97 0.27
N ILE A 509 -27.37 -2.93 -0.22
CA ILE A 509 -26.01 -2.61 0.22
C ILE A 509 -25.96 -2.28 1.73
N LYS A 510 -26.95 -1.53 2.23
CA LYS A 510 -27.07 -1.26 3.69
C LYS A 510 -27.24 -2.54 4.50
N ALA A 511 -28.01 -3.50 3.98
CA ALA A 511 -28.21 -4.79 4.63
C ALA A 511 -26.91 -5.63 4.61
N VAL A 512 -26.16 -5.63 3.50
CA VAL A 512 -24.84 -6.28 3.39
C VAL A 512 -23.87 -5.71 4.42
N ALA A 513 -23.72 -4.39 4.50
CA ALA A 513 -22.82 -3.73 5.45
C ALA A 513 -23.16 -4.07 6.91
N LYS A 514 -24.45 -4.08 7.25
CA LYS A 514 -24.92 -4.44 8.59
C LYS A 514 -24.63 -5.91 8.90
N LYS A 515 -24.90 -6.82 7.99
CA LYS A 515 -24.69 -8.27 8.20
C LYS A 515 -23.20 -8.64 8.28
N LEU A 516 -22.33 -7.90 7.56
CA LEU A 516 -20.87 -8.00 7.68
C LEU A 516 -20.32 -7.34 8.95
N ASN A 517 -21.17 -6.80 9.84
CA ASN A 517 -20.74 -6.07 11.01
C ASN A 517 -19.68 -4.99 10.71
N VAL A 518 -19.87 -4.26 9.62
CA VAL A 518 -18.94 -3.20 9.23
C VAL A 518 -18.95 -2.09 10.27
N ILE A 519 -17.76 -1.69 10.70
CA ILE A 519 -17.52 -0.51 11.55
C ILE A 519 -16.50 0.39 10.86
N GLY A 520 -16.97 1.53 10.38
CA GLY A 520 -16.18 2.44 9.53
C GLY A 520 -16.61 2.36 8.07
N LEU A 521 -15.66 2.22 7.16
CA LEU A 521 -15.89 2.25 5.70
C LEU A 521 -16.07 0.87 5.08
N MET A 522 -16.90 0.82 4.05
CA MET A 522 -17.01 -0.31 3.13
C MET A 522 -17.26 0.24 1.72
N ASN A 523 -16.62 -0.35 0.73
CA ASN A 523 -16.90 -0.14 -0.67
C ASN A 523 -17.51 -1.42 -1.27
N ALA A 524 -18.49 -1.27 -2.15
CA ALA A 524 -19.08 -2.34 -2.92
C ALA A 524 -19.09 -1.98 -4.40
N GLN A 525 -18.65 -2.91 -5.25
CA GLN A 525 -18.77 -2.82 -6.71
C GLN A 525 -19.93 -3.69 -7.17
N VAL A 526 -20.84 -3.11 -7.93
CA VAL A 526 -22.05 -3.76 -8.42
C VAL A 526 -22.23 -3.48 -9.89
N ALA A 527 -22.52 -4.52 -10.66
CA ALA A 527 -22.98 -4.38 -12.04
C ALA A 527 -24.51 -4.54 -12.12
N ILE A 528 -25.15 -3.74 -12.95
CA ILE A 528 -26.58 -3.85 -13.28
C ILE A 528 -26.71 -4.34 -14.70
N LYS A 529 -27.38 -5.47 -14.88
CA LYS A 529 -27.74 -6.03 -16.20
C LYS A 529 -29.12 -6.63 -16.15
N ASP A 530 -29.96 -6.33 -17.14
CA ASP A 530 -31.34 -6.84 -17.25
C ASP A 530 -32.15 -6.67 -15.94
N ASP A 531 -32.08 -5.48 -15.34
CA ASP A 531 -32.71 -5.11 -14.06
C ASP A 531 -32.27 -5.98 -12.85
N LYS A 532 -31.17 -6.73 -12.97
CA LYS A 532 -30.60 -7.54 -11.89
C LYS A 532 -29.31 -6.92 -11.38
N PHE A 533 -29.08 -7.08 -10.07
CA PHE A 533 -27.87 -6.64 -9.41
C PHE A 533 -26.87 -7.79 -9.30
N TYR A 534 -25.66 -7.57 -9.80
CA TYR A 534 -24.55 -8.50 -9.68
C TYR A 534 -23.48 -7.92 -8.76
N MET A 535 -23.25 -8.57 -7.63
CA MET A 535 -22.17 -8.17 -6.72
C MET A 535 -20.83 -8.63 -7.30
N ILE A 536 -19.96 -7.68 -7.62
CA ILE A 536 -18.61 -7.95 -8.14
C ILE A 536 -17.66 -8.19 -6.97
N GLU A 537 -17.58 -7.21 -6.05
CA GLU A 537 -16.75 -7.31 -4.83
C GLU A 537 -17.25 -6.40 -3.72
N VAL A 538 -16.86 -6.74 -2.49
CA VAL A 538 -17.05 -5.91 -1.30
C VAL A 538 -15.72 -5.78 -0.58
N ASN A 539 -15.35 -4.55 -0.27
CA ASN A 539 -14.13 -4.21 0.45
C ASN A 539 -14.48 -3.51 1.76
N PRO A 540 -14.41 -4.16 2.94
CA PRO A 540 -14.75 -3.54 4.23
C PRO A 540 -13.59 -2.64 4.73
N ARG A 541 -13.21 -1.68 3.92
CA ARG A 541 -12.13 -0.71 4.12
C ARG A 541 -12.36 0.54 3.28
N ALA A 542 -11.48 1.54 3.45
CA ALA A 542 -11.44 2.70 2.57
C ALA A 542 -11.22 2.27 1.10
N SER A 543 -11.86 2.98 0.20
CA SER A 543 -11.72 2.84 -1.24
C SER A 543 -10.96 4.02 -1.84
N ARG A 544 -10.63 3.90 -3.11
CA ARG A 544 -10.00 4.99 -3.88
C ARG A 544 -10.96 6.14 -4.17
N THR A 545 -12.25 5.89 -4.13
CA THR A 545 -13.31 6.88 -4.39
C THR A 545 -13.60 7.80 -3.19
N ILE A 546 -13.16 7.43 -1.98
CA ILE A 546 -13.40 8.21 -0.75
C ILE A 546 -12.92 9.67 -0.83
N PRO A 547 -11.71 9.99 -1.33
CA PRO A 547 -11.29 11.39 -1.45
C PRO A 547 -12.16 12.19 -2.43
N PHE A 548 -12.52 11.57 -3.56
CA PHE A 548 -13.39 12.18 -4.56
C PHE A 548 -14.78 12.50 -3.98
N LEU A 549 -15.44 11.49 -3.41
CA LEU A 549 -16.76 11.66 -2.78
C LEU A 549 -16.74 12.69 -1.66
N SER A 550 -15.74 12.63 -0.78
CA SER A 550 -15.58 13.58 0.34
C SER A 550 -15.54 15.04 -0.15
N LYS A 551 -14.83 15.28 -1.25
CA LYS A 551 -14.75 16.63 -1.86
C LYS A 551 -16.06 17.02 -2.53
N CYS A 552 -16.75 16.10 -3.19
CA CYS A 552 -18.04 16.37 -3.84
C CYS A 552 -19.15 16.76 -2.85
N ILE A 553 -19.19 16.10 -1.68
CA ILE A 553 -20.20 16.34 -0.66
C ILE A 553 -19.78 17.37 0.41
N GLY A 554 -18.54 17.86 0.37
CA GLY A 554 -18.00 18.81 1.34
C GLY A 554 -17.79 18.24 2.76
N ASN A 555 -17.82 16.91 2.93
CA ASN A 555 -17.64 16.22 4.20
C ASN A 555 -16.65 15.07 4.06
N SER A 556 -15.65 14.99 4.93
CA SER A 556 -14.68 13.90 4.89
C SER A 556 -15.27 12.60 5.41
N LEU A 557 -15.59 11.67 4.50
CA LEU A 557 -16.08 10.33 4.86
C LEU A 557 -15.07 9.57 5.72
N ALA A 558 -13.77 9.75 5.49
CA ALA A 558 -12.71 9.13 6.29
C ALA A 558 -12.69 9.68 7.74
N LYS A 559 -12.92 10.99 7.96
CA LYS A 559 -13.06 11.55 9.31
C LYS A 559 -14.27 10.99 10.03
N ILE A 560 -15.40 10.91 9.35
CA ILE A 560 -16.64 10.35 9.91
C ILE A 560 -16.40 8.91 10.34
N ALA A 561 -15.84 8.10 9.45
CA ALA A 561 -15.53 6.70 9.75
C ALA A 561 -14.54 6.56 10.92
N SER A 562 -13.55 7.43 11.02
CA SER A 562 -12.59 7.42 12.14
C SER A 562 -13.28 7.69 13.48
N LYS A 563 -14.22 8.65 13.52
CA LYS A 563 -15.02 8.92 14.71
C LYS A 563 -15.94 7.74 15.08
N VAL A 564 -16.49 7.07 14.07
CA VAL A 564 -17.27 5.83 14.26
C VAL A 564 -16.39 4.72 14.86
N ILE A 565 -15.19 4.53 14.35
CA ILE A 565 -14.22 3.54 14.87
C ILE A 565 -13.88 3.80 16.36
N THR A 566 -13.91 5.05 16.83
CA THR A 566 -13.71 5.38 18.25
C THR A 566 -14.94 5.15 19.13
N GLY A 567 -16.07 4.75 18.54
CA GLY A 567 -17.31 4.40 19.25
C GLY A 567 -18.42 5.44 19.18
N LYS A 568 -18.29 6.50 18.35
CA LYS A 568 -19.39 7.43 18.09
C LYS A 568 -20.37 6.83 17.10
N SER A 569 -21.67 6.97 17.37
CA SER A 569 -22.70 6.61 16.41
C SER A 569 -22.86 7.66 15.32
N LEU A 570 -23.38 7.28 14.15
CA LEU A 570 -23.73 8.24 13.08
C LEU A 570 -24.74 9.28 13.58
N LYS A 571 -25.59 8.89 14.52
CA LYS A 571 -26.54 9.81 15.17
C LYS A 571 -25.84 10.86 16.03
N ASP A 572 -24.84 10.48 16.81
CA ASP A 572 -24.04 11.42 17.63
C ASP A 572 -23.30 12.44 16.75
N LEU A 573 -22.97 12.05 15.51
CA LEU A 573 -22.33 12.90 14.52
C LEU A 573 -23.34 13.76 13.71
N GLY A 574 -24.64 13.67 14.02
CA GLY A 574 -25.70 14.41 13.32
C GLY A 574 -25.97 13.90 11.90
N LEU A 575 -25.57 12.67 11.57
CA LEU A 575 -25.66 12.10 10.23
C LEU A 575 -26.86 11.13 10.16
N GLU A 576 -28.03 11.69 9.97
CA GLU A 576 -29.27 10.92 9.90
C GLU A 576 -29.68 10.53 8.48
N ALA A 577 -29.22 11.28 7.47
CA ALA A 577 -29.53 11.08 6.05
C ALA A 577 -28.28 11.17 5.18
N GLU A 578 -28.39 10.63 3.97
CA GLU A 578 -27.33 10.74 2.95
C GLU A 578 -27.10 12.21 2.57
N ILE A 579 -25.83 12.58 2.39
CA ILE A 579 -25.45 13.90 1.92
C ILE A 579 -25.40 13.85 0.40
N MET A 580 -26.37 14.49 -0.23
CA MET A 580 -26.42 14.55 -1.69
C MET A 580 -25.61 15.75 -2.19
N PRO A 581 -24.84 15.58 -3.29
CA PRO A 581 -24.13 16.68 -3.90
C PRO A 581 -25.13 17.68 -4.54
N THR A 582 -24.76 18.93 -4.60
CA THR A 582 -25.57 19.98 -5.27
C THR A 582 -25.34 20.02 -6.77
N ASN A 583 -24.25 19.40 -7.24
CA ASN A 583 -23.82 19.42 -8.63
C ASN A 583 -23.32 18.04 -9.07
N TYR A 584 -23.30 17.81 -10.37
CA TYR A 584 -22.61 16.64 -10.94
C TYR A 584 -21.09 16.84 -10.88
N ALA A 585 -20.39 15.78 -10.54
CA ALA A 585 -18.94 15.71 -10.55
C ALA A 585 -18.49 14.51 -11.36
N VAL A 586 -17.36 14.65 -12.04
CA VAL A 586 -16.75 13.59 -12.83
C VAL A 586 -15.33 13.35 -12.33
N LYS A 587 -15.00 12.09 -12.17
CA LYS A 587 -13.63 11.61 -11.94
C LYS A 587 -13.10 11.02 -13.24
N ALA A 588 -11.85 11.30 -13.59
CA ALA A 588 -11.18 10.66 -14.72
C ALA A 588 -9.78 10.16 -14.32
N PRO A 589 -9.38 8.96 -14.78
CA PRO A 589 -8.07 8.39 -14.46
C PRO A 589 -6.94 9.06 -15.25
N VAL A 590 -5.72 9.00 -14.71
CA VAL A 590 -4.50 9.45 -15.35
C VAL A 590 -3.60 8.25 -15.64
N PHE A 591 -3.26 8.05 -16.90
CA PHE A 591 -2.46 6.90 -17.34
C PHE A 591 -0.99 7.25 -17.59
N PRO A 592 -0.05 6.37 -17.22
CA PRO A 592 1.37 6.58 -17.44
C PRO A 592 1.89 6.03 -18.78
N PHE A 593 1.03 5.81 -19.78
CA PHE A 593 1.39 5.15 -21.05
C PHE A 593 2.54 5.82 -21.80
N ASN A 594 2.69 7.14 -21.64
CA ASN A 594 3.81 7.88 -22.22
C ASN A 594 5.18 7.50 -21.60
N LYS A 595 5.20 6.93 -20.40
CA LYS A 595 6.42 6.44 -19.73
C LYS A 595 6.80 5.02 -20.14
N PHE A 596 5.82 4.23 -20.56
CA PHE A 596 5.95 2.81 -20.89
C PHE A 596 5.69 2.62 -22.39
N ARG A 597 6.77 2.63 -23.17
CA ARG A 597 6.67 2.40 -24.63
C ARG A 597 6.24 0.97 -24.92
N LYS A 598 5.45 0.77 -25.99
CA LYS A 598 4.90 -0.51 -26.46
C LYS A 598 3.81 -1.12 -25.58
N VAL A 599 3.31 -0.40 -24.60
CA VAL A 599 2.16 -0.86 -23.82
C VAL A 599 0.90 -0.70 -24.66
N ASP A 600 0.08 -1.72 -24.66
CA ASP A 600 -1.28 -1.65 -25.20
C ASP A 600 -2.12 -0.68 -24.35
N PRO A 601 -2.63 0.41 -24.90
CA PRO A 601 -3.47 1.37 -24.18
C PRO A 601 -4.90 0.86 -23.94
N ILE A 602 -5.29 -0.30 -24.50
CA ILE A 602 -6.61 -0.88 -24.27
C ILE A 602 -6.78 -1.18 -22.80
N LEU A 603 -7.87 -0.66 -22.23
CA LEU A 603 -8.22 -0.84 -20.83
C LEU A 603 -8.87 -2.20 -20.64
N GLY A 604 -8.78 -2.73 -19.42
CA GLY A 604 -9.30 -4.03 -19.06
C GLY A 604 -9.42 -4.20 -17.55
N PRO A 605 -9.59 -5.43 -17.08
CA PRO A 605 -9.83 -5.70 -15.66
C PRO A 605 -8.60 -5.46 -14.77
N GLU A 606 -7.40 -5.36 -15.34
CA GLU A 606 -6.20 -5.02 -14.58
C GLU A 606 -5.93 -3.52 -14.61
N MET A 607 -5.80 -2.90 -13.43
CA MET A 607 -5.58 -1.48 -13.28
C MET A 607 -4.23 -1.03 -13.85
N LYS A 608 -4.25 0.09 -14.63
CA LYS A 608 -3.08 0.70 -15.29
C LYS A 608 -2.87 2.17 -14.89
N SER A 609 -3.88 2.85 -14.32
CA SER A 609 -3.78 4.27 -13.95
C SER A 609 -2.89 4.51 -12.73
N THR A 610 -2.28 5.69 -12.68
CA THR A 610 -1.38 6.13 -11.59
C THR A 610 -1.92 7.27 -10.77
N GLY A 611 -3.06 7.79 -11.11
CA GLY A 611 -3.71 8.90 -10.41
C GLY A 611 -5.06 9.22 -11.04
N GLU A 612 -5.70 10.24 -10.51
CA GLU A 612 -7.01 10.69 -10.99
C GLU A 612 -7.14 12.20 -10.92
N VAL A 613 -8.04 12.75 -11.73
CA VAL A 613 -8.46 14.14 -11.70
C VAL A 613 -9.97 14.22 -11.52
N MET A 614 -10.45 15.33 -10.96
CA MET A 614 -11.87 15.58 -10.84
C MET A 614 -12.27 16.89 -11.48
N GLY A 615 -13.44 16.92 -12.10
CA GLY A 615 -14.13 18.09 -12.56
C GLY A 615 -15.48 18.24 -11.85
N CYS A 616 -15.80 19.45 -11.41
CA CYS A 616 -17.07 19.77 -10.79
C CYS A 616 -17.41 21.22 -11.14
N LEU A 617 -18.67 21.53 -11.33
CA LEU A 617 -19.12 22.87 -11.74
C LEU A 617 -18.66 23.99 -10.79
N LEU A 618 -18.41 23.67 -9.52
CA LEU A 618 -17.91 24.64 -8.53
C LEU A 618 -16.37 24.75 -8.48
N TYR A 619 -15.63 23.76 -9.03
CA TYR A 619 -14.16 23.69 -8.96
C TYR A 619 -13.46 24.12 -10.25
N THR A 620 -14.13 24.02 -11.37
CA THR A 620 -13.64 24.59 -12.62
C THR A 620 -14.15 26.02 -12.70
N SER A 621 -13.23 26.99 -12.83
CA SER A 621 -13.66 28.35 -13.24
C SER A 621 -14.51 28.16 -14.50
N PRO A 622 -15.76 28.62 -14.50
CA PRO A 622 -16.58 28.46 -15.67
C PRO A 622 -15.87 29.10 -16.86
N SER A 623 -15.72 28.34 -17.95
CA SER A 623 -15.32 28.94 -19.20
C SER A 623 -16.28 30.10 -19.50
N PRO A 624 -15.83 31.22 -20.06
CA PRO A 624 -16.75 32.28 -20.50
C PRO A 624 -17.88 31.76 -21.39
N ARG A 625 -17.72 30.56 -21.99
CA ARG A 625 -18.76 29.91 -22.80
C ARG A 625 -19.83 29.18 -21.97
N ASP A 626 -19.50 28.79 -20.74
CA ASP A 626 -20.45 28.07 -19.86
C ASP A 626 -21.41 29.03 -19.14
N ALA A 627 -21.12 30.32 -19.17
CA ALA A 627 -21.97 31.37 -18.62
C ALA A 627 -23.12 31.78 -19.57
N GLU A 628 -23.14 31.27 -20.81
CA GLU A 628 -24.12 31.61 -21.84
C GLU A 628 -25.13 30.48 -22.15
N SER A 629 -25.09 29.35 -21.40
CA SER A 629 -25.99 28.20 -21.62
C SER A 629 -27.01 28.03 -20.49
#